data_1464ec1735de43e080f18d1bb2d5d5f8
#
_entry.id   1464ec1735de43e080f18d1bb2d5d5f8
#
_cell.length_a   1.000
_cell.length_b   1.000
_cell.length_c   1.000
_cell.angle_alpha   90.00
_cell.angle_beta   90.00
_cell.angle_gamma   90.00
#
_symmetry.space_group_name_H-M   'P 1'
#
loop_
_entity.id
_entity.type
_entity.pdbx_description
1 polymer ?
#
loop_
_entity_poly.entity_id
_entity_poly.type
_entity_poly.pdbx_seq_one_letter_code
_entity_poly.pdbx_strand_id
1 'polypeptide(L)'
;MSKKLAILCGFIFLISLTAHAQDSDKVELYGGYAFLHVDNSSSFNQNGWELSGQYKFAPWLGAVADFSGDYGSHSATTYYLFGPQVSWPARVSPFGHVLIGGVHASSSIPGVVSISDDSFAVAVGGGIDAKIVGPFHWRIFQGDWIHSSVFGGSQNNARISTGIVIKF
;
A
#
# COMPACT_ATOMS: atom_id res chain seq x y z
N MET A 1 2.47 -13.35 -27.05
CA MET A 1 1.67 -12.13 -26.76
C MET A 1 2.62 -11.01 -26.38
N SER A 2 2.56 -9.87 -27.07
CA SER A 2 3.53 -8.78 -26.83
C SER A 2 3.21 -8.09 -25.49
N LYS A 3 4.25 -7.71 -24.73
CA LYS A 3 4.14 -6.97 -23.45
C LYS A 3 3.26 -5.72 -23.57
N LYS A 4 3.22 -5.11 -24.76
CA LYS A 4 2.36 -3.95 -25.09
C LYS A 4 0.86 -4.30 -25.08
N LEU A 5 0.48 -5.52 -25.50
CA LEU A 5 -0.91 -5.97 -25.50
C LEU A 5 -1.42 -6.23 -24.07
N ALA A 6 -0.57 -6.78 -23.20
CA ALA A 6 -0.90 -6.99 -21.79
C ALA A 6 -1.12 -5.66 -21.03
N ILE A 7 -0.30 -4.64 -21.31
CA ILE A 7 -0.45 -3.30 -20.75
C ILE A 7 -1.75 -2.64 -21.26
N LEU A 8 -2.06 -2.79 -22.54
CA LEU A 8 -3.28 -2.24 -23.13
C LEU A 8 -4.55 -2.91 -22.57
N CYS A 9 -4.53 -4.24 -22.40
CA CYS A 9 -5.64 -4.98 -21.77
C CYS A 9 -5.81 -4.60 -20.30
N GLY A 10 -4.71 -4.38 -19.55
CA GLY A 10 -4.76 -3.89 -18.18
C GLY A 10 -5.37 -2.48 -18.07
N PHE A 11 -5.04 -1.60 -19.01
CA PHE A 11 -5.58 -0.24 -19.06
C PHE A 11 -7.07 -0.23 -19.44
N ILE A 12 -7.51 -1.09 -20.36
CA ILE A 12 -8.92 -1.25 -20.75
C ILE A 12 -9.76 -1.84 -19.60
N PHE A 13 -9.20 -2.78 -18.83
CA PHE A 13 -9.86 -3.35 -17.67
C PHE A 13 -10.09 -2.32 -16.56
N LEU A 14 -9.14 -1.40 -16.34
CA LEU A 14 -9.27 -0.27 -15.39
C LEU A 14 -10.37 0.73 -15.82
N ILE A 15 -10.57 0.93 -17.13
CA ILE A 15 -11.59 1.87 -17.65
C ILE A 15 -13.00 1.27 -17.54
N SER A 16 -13.15 -0.05 -17.64
CA SER A 16 -14.48 -0.70 -17.56
C SER A 16 -15.07 -0.73 -16.14
N LEU A 17 -14.31 -0.42 -15.10
CA LEU A 17 -14.81 -0.29 -13.72
C LEU A 17 -15.60 1.01 -13.48
N THR A 18 -15.60 1.96 -14.42
CA THR A 18 -16.26 3.26 -14.25
C THR A 18 -17.77 3.26 -14.54
N ALA A 19 -18.35 2.15 -15.00
CA ALA A 19 -19.71 2.12 -15.53
C ALA A 19 -20.85 1.99 -14.50
N HIS A 20 -20.56 1.89 -13.20
CA HIS A 20 -21.58 1.71 -12.16
C HIS A 20 -21.53 2.71 -10.99
N ALA A 21 -20.99 3.93 -11.23
CA ALA A 21 -20.83 4.94 -10.19
C ALA A 21 -22.07 5.83 -10.04
N GLN A 22 -23.16 5.30 -9.55
CA GLN A 22 -24.33 6.12 -9.18
C GLN A 22 -24.87 5.92 -7.76
N ASP A 23 -24.16 5.19 -6.88
CA ASP A 23 -24.60 5.16 -5.48
C ASP A 23 -23.43 4.84 -4.54
N SER A 24 -22.93 5.89 -3.86
CA SER A 24 -21.84 5.89 -2.87
C SER A 24 -20.52 5.26 -3.34
N ASP A 25 -19.43 6.01 -3.22
CA ASP A 25 -18.04 5.60 -3.51
C ASP A 25 -17.69 4.27 -2.81
N LYS A 26 -17.96 3.11 -3.48
CA LYS A 26 -17.76 1.77 -2.91
C LYS A 26 -16.35 1.23 -3.13
N VAL A 27 -15.70 1.74 -4.16
CA VAL A 27 -14.33 1.32 -4.52
C VAL A 27 -13.41 2.53 -4.42
N GLU A 28 -12.32 2.34 -3.72
CA GLU A 28 -11.25 3.33 -3.65
C GLU A 28 -9.96 2.69 -4.15
N LEU A 29 -9.24 3.37 -5.05
CA LEU A 29 -7.92 2.99 -5.51
C LEU A 29 -6.93 4.07 -5.11
N TYR A 30 -5.87 3.68 -4.46
CA TYR A 30 -4.78 4.55 -4.05
C TYR A 30 -3.49 4.17 -4.76
N GLY A 31 -2.73 5.18 -5.15
CA GLY A 31 -1.37 5.02 -5.63
C GLY A 31 -0.50 6.19 -5.17
N GLY A 32 0.65 5.87 -4.63
CA GLY A 32 1.50 6.89 -4.04
C GLY A 32 2.96 6.50 -3.86
N TYR A 33 3.71 7.47 -3.37
CA TYR A 33 5.09 7.32 -2.94
C TYR A 33 5.13 6.90 -1.48
N ALA A 34 5.98 5.93 -1.16
CA ALA A 34 6.21 5.42 0.17
C ALA A 34 7.65 5.66 0.61
N PHE A 35 7.82 5.97 1.88
CA PHE A 35 9.10 6.05 2.57
C PHE A 35 9.04 5.08 3.75
N LEU A 36 9.93 4.09 3.74
CA LEU A 36 10.02 3.08 4.78
C LEU A 36 11.28 3.31 5.61
N HIS A 37 11.10 3.46 6.92
CA HIS A 37 12.17 3.43 7.90
C HIS A 37 12.20 2.05 8.55
N VAL A 38 13.29 1.34 8.35
CA VAL A 38 13.52 0.02 8.95
C VAL A 38 14.31 0.20 10.23
N ASP A 39 13.70 -0.16 11.35
CA ASP A 39 14.36 -0.14 12.66
C ASP A 39 14.92 -1.53 12.96
N ASN A 40 16.19 -1.69 12.69
CA ASN A 40 16.98 -2.90 12.96
C ASN A 40 18.33 -2.50 13.56
N SER A 41 19.18 -3.46 13.89
CA SER A 41 20.55 -3.23 14.41
C SER A 41 21.40 -2.26 13.57
N SER A 42 20.98 -2.00 12.32
CA SER A 42 21.50 -0.95 11.44
C SER A 42 20.31 -0.29 10.77
N SER A 43 19.78 0.78 11.37
CA SER A 43 18.64 1.54 10.79
C SER A 43 18.97 2.04 9.39
N PHE A 44 18.09 1.80 8.44
CA PHE A 44 18.22 2.28 7.06
C PHE A 44 16.87 2.71 6.49
N ASN A 45 16.93 3.55 5.47
CA ASN A 45 15.75 4.08 4.81
C ASN A 45 15.61 3.46 3.42
N GLN A 46 14.39 3.17 3.04
CA GLN A 46 14.02 2.74 1.69
C GLN A 46 12.98 3.71 1.12
N ASN A 47 13.01 3.86 -0.19
CA ASN A 47 12.03 4.63 -0.95
C ASN A 47 11.29 3.69 -1.88
N GLY A 48 10.00 3.92 -2.04
CA GLY A 48 9.22 3.01 -2.82
C GLY A 48 7.89 3.57 -3.29
N TRP A 49 7.02 2.66 -3.66
CA TRP A 49 5.66 2.92 -4.09
C TRP A 49 4.68 2.11 -3.24
N GLU A 50 3.48 2.62 -3.14
CA GLU A 50 2.36 1.93 -2.50
C GLU A 50 1.15 2.01 -3.42
N LEU A 51 0.46 0.89 -3.54
CA LEU A 51 -0.79 0.74 -4.27
C LEU A 51 -1.78 0.03 -3.37
N SER A 52 -2.96 0.61 -3.16
CA SER A 52 -4.00 -0.09 -2.42
C SER A 52 -5.37 0.02 -3.08
N GLY A 53 -6.17 -1.01 -2.88
CA GLY A 53 -7.56 -1.07 -3.29
C GLY A 53 -8.45 -1.33 -2.09
N GLN A 54 -9.52 -0.55 -1.93
CA GLN A 54 -10.51 -0.72 -0.89
C GLN A 54 -11.88 -0.99 -1.51
N TYR A 55 -12.60 -1.94 -0.92
CA TYR A 55 -14.03 -2.13 -1.16
C TYR A 55 -14.81 -1.82 0.12
N LYS A 56 -15.75 -0.88 0.05
CA LYS A 56 -16.57 -0.46 1.17
C LYS A 56 -17.87 -1.28 1.25
N PHE A 57 -18.10 -1.88 2.39
CA PHE A 57 -19.37 -2.55 2.74
C PHE A 57 -20.36 -1.58 3.36
N ALA A 58 -19.86 -0.55 4.06
CA ALA A 58 -20.61 0.56 4.62
C ALA A 58 -19.84 1.86 4.36
N PRO A 59 -20.48 3.04 4.46
CA PRO A 59 -19.81 4.32 4.23
C PRO A 59 -18.54 4.54 5.05
N TRP A 60 -18.45 3.91 6.21
CA TRP A 60 -17.34 4.04 7.16
C TRP A 60 -16.45 2.80 7.28
N LEU A 61 -16.84 1.65 6.68
CA LEU A 61 -16.13 0.37 6.82
C LEU A 61 -15.89 -0.29 5.47
N GLY A 62 -14.68 -0.72 5.22
CA GLY A 62 -14.30 -1.50 4.04
C GLY A 62 -13.19 -2.50 4.31
N ALA A 63 -12.90 -3.33 3.30
CA ALA A 63 -11.72 -4.18 3.25
C ALA A 63 -10.70 -3.59 2.28
N VAL A 64 -9.43 -3.61 2.68
CA VAL A 64 -8.30 -3.10 1.91
C VAL A 64 -7.38 -4.24 1.52
N ALA A 65 -6.87 -4.17 0.31
CA ALA A 65 -5.69 -4.88 -0.16
C ALA A 65 -4.60 -3.83 -0.42
N ASP A 66 -3.45 -3.97 0.22
CA ASP A 66 -2.32 -3.05 0.17
C ASP A 66 -1.09 -3.78 -0.35
N PHE A 67 -0.43 -3.19 -1.33
CA PHE A 67 0.81 -3.68 -1.94
C PHE A 67 1.81 -2.55 -1.94
N SER A 68 3.01 -2.79 -1.43
CA SER A 68 4.10 -1.84 -1.53
C SER A 68 5.41 -2.50 -1.91
N GLY A 69 6.25 -1.75 -2.62
CA GLY A 69 7.60 -2.16 -2.96
C GLY A 69 8.58 -1.06 -2.57
N ASP A 70 9.45 -1.36 -1.65
CA ASP A 70 10.42 -0.44 -1.07
C ASP A 70 11.84 -0.88 -1.45
N TYR A 71 12.65 0.04 -1.95
CA TYR A 71 13.97 -0.23 -2.51
C TYR A 71 15.04 0.59 -1.81
N GLY A 72 16.07 -0.09 -1.33
CA GLY A 72 17.30 0.51 -0.82
C GLY A 72 18.49 0.18 -1.73
N SER A 73 19.68 0.65 -1.38
CA SER A 73 20.89 0.47 -2.20
C SER A 73 21.26 -0.99 -2.46
N HIS A 74 20.93 -1.92 -1.55
CA HIS A 74 21.26 -3.35 -1.65
C HIS A 74 20.13 -4.25 -1.13
N SER A 75 18.94 -3.69 -0.91
CA SER A 75 17.78 -4.41 -0.36
C SER A 75 16.51 -3.99 -1.08
N ALA A 76 15.61 -4.95 -1.28
CA ALA A 76 14.26 -4.71 -1.75
C ALA A 76 13.29 -5.43 -0.83
N THR A 77 12.22 -4.75 -0.45
CA THR A 77 11.17 -5.28 0.42
C THR A 77 9.82 -5.08 -0.26
N THR A 78 9.03 -6.13 -0.35
CA THR A 78 7.68 -6.08 -0.91
C THR A 78 6.70 -6.57 0.14
N TYR A 79 5.67 -5.77 0.43
CA TYR A 79 4.58 -6.14 1.31
C TYR A 79 3.32 -6.42 0.51
N TYR A 80 2.53 -7.39 0.99
CA TYR A 80 1.18 -7.69 0.52
C TYR A 80 0.29 -7.93 1.75
N LEU A 81 -0.54 -6.94 2.04
CA LEU A 81 -1.30 -6.86 3.27
C LEU A 81 -2.79 -6.71 2.99
N PHE A 82 -3.64 -7.28 3.83
CA PHE A 82 -5.08 -7.26 3.69
C PHE A 82 -5.74 -7.04 5.05
N GLY A 83 -6.84 -6.29 5.08
CA GLY A 83 -7.57 -6.14 6.34
C GLY A 83 -8.67 -5.09 6.30
N PRO A 84 -9.32 -4.88 7.44
CA PRO A 84 -10.35 -3.86 7.57
C PRO A 84 -9.78 -2.46 7.64
N GLN A 85 -10.51 -1.51 7.05
CA GLN A 85 -10.28 -0.08 7.17
C GLN A 85 -11.56 0.61 7.58
N VAL A 86 -11.45 1.48 8.59
CA VAL A 86 -12.51 2.42 8.97
C VAL A 86 -12.15 3.81 8.46
N SER A 87 -13.12 4.53 7.91
CA SER A 87 -12.92 5.87 7.39
C SER A 87 -14.12 6.76 7.71
N TRP A 88 -13.86 8.03 7.97
CA TRP A 88 -14.95 9.00 8.21
C TRP A 88 -15.30 9.67 6.88
N PRO A 89 -16.57 9.53 6.39
CA PRO A 89 -16.97 10.09 5.10
C PRO A 89 -17.14 11.62 5.22
N ALA A 90 -16.12 12.38 4.83
CA ALA A 90 -16.11 13.84 4.85
C ALA A 90 -15.19 14.39 3.74
N ARG A 91 -15.19 15.71 3.53
CA ARG A 91 -14.25 16.37 2.61
C ARG A 91 -12.78 16.13 2.99
N VAL A 92 -12.52 16.12 4.29
CA VAL A 92 -11.26 15.66 4.88
C VAL A 92 -11.63 14.39 5.63
N SER A 93 -11.18 13.26 5.13
CA SER A 93 -11.59 11.92 5.54
C SER A 93 -10.43 11.23 6.28
N PRO A 94 -10.39 11.28 7.61
CA PRO A 94 -9.46 10.46 8.35
C PRO A 94 -9.85 8.99 8.25
N PHE A 95 -8.84 8.11 8.21
CA PHE A 95 -9.03 6.67 8.20
C PHE A 95 -8.00 5.97 9.08
N GLY A 96 -8.34 4.74 9.49
CA GLY A 96 -7.44 3.84 10.18
C GLY A 96 -7.66 2.42 9.73
N HIS A 97 -6.60 1.61 9.72
CA HIS A 97 -6.65 0.22 9.29
C HIS A 97 -5.78 -0.70 10.15
N VAL A 98 -6.13 -1.97 10.13
CA VAL A 98 -5.31 -3.06 10.63
C VAL A 98 -5.19 -4.08 9.52
N LEU A 99 -3.98 -4.36 9.07
CA LEU A 99 -3.70 -5.22 7.92
C LEU A 99 -2.81 -6.39 8.37
N ILE A 100 -3.03 -7.55 7.76
CA ILE A 100 -2.24 -8.76 7.96
C ILE A 100 -1.85 -9.32 6.59
N GLY A 101 -0.70 -9.97 6.50
CA GLY A 101 -0.26 -10.57 5.24
C GLY A 101 1.18 -11.02 5.31
N GLY A 102 1.91 -10.78 4.24
CA GLY A 102 3.30 -11.19 4.14
C GLY A 102 4.23 -10.09 3.65
N VAL A 103 5.50 -10.35 3.88
CA VAL A 103 6.61 -9.57 3.38
C VAL A 103 7.60 -10.48 2.68
N HIS A 104 8.01 -10.07 1.48
CA HIS A 104 9.14 -10.66 0.76
C HIS A 104 10.31 -9.71 0.82
N ALA A 105 11.37 -10.10 1.50
CA ALA A 105 12.60 -9.31 1.61
C ALA A 105 13.74 -9.98 0.85
N SER A 106 14.46 -9.21 0.04
CA SER A 106 15.66 -9.67 -0.66
C SER A 106 16.82 -8.73 -0.40
N SER A 107 18.00 -9.31 -0.15
CA SER A 107 19.24 -8.59 0.03
C SER A 107 20.32 -9.16 -0.88
N SER A 108 21.00 -8.29 -1.62
CA SER A 108 22.10 -8.65 -2.50
C SER A 108 23.40 -7.97 -2.04
N ILE A 109 24.39 -8.78 -1.69
CA ILE A 109 25.75 -8.31 -1.38
C ILE A 109 26.58 -8.55 -2.64
N PRO A 110 27.23 -7.53 -3.23
CA PRO A 110 28.08 -7.71 -4.41
C PRO A 110 29.16 -8.77 -4.17
N GLY A 111 29.16 -9.84 -4.98
CA GLY A 111 30.12 -10.95 -4.88
C GLY A 111 29.74 -12.08 -3.93
N VAL A 112 28.58 -12.05 -3.32
CA VAL A 112 28.03 -13.09 -2.43
C VAL A 112 26.58 -13.40 -2.86
N VAL A 113 26.06 -14.56 -2.45
CA VAL A 113 24.72 -15.08 -2.81
C VAL A 113 23.62 -14.10 -2.40
N SER A 114 22.61 -13.92 -3.27
CA SER A 114 21.34 -13.25 -2.93
C SER A 114 20.58 -14.12 -1.93
N ILE A 115 20.15 -13.53 -0.82
CA ILE A 115 19.33 -14.18 0.20
C ILE A 115 17.95 -13.53 0.14
N SER A 116 16.90 -14.35 0.06
CA SER A 116 15.49 -13.91 0.15
C SER A 116 14.80 -14.64 1.29
N ASP A 117 13.86 -13.97 1.94
CA ASP A 117 13.04 -14.52 3.01
C ASP A 117 11.60 -14.05 2.87
N ASP A 118 10.67 -14.98 3.14
CA ASP A 118 9.23 -14.72 3.15
C ASP A 118 8.72 -14.87 4.58
N SER A 119 8.05 -13.84 5.08
CA SER A 119 7.61 -13.83 6.47
C SER A 119 6.24 -13.18 6.63
N PHE A 120 5.61 -13.48 7.76
CA PHE A 120 4.34 -12.87 8.14
C PHE A 120 4.55 -11.42 8.57
N ALA A 121 3.62 -10.55 8.20
CA ALA A 121 3.61 -9.14 8.57
C ALA A 121 2.24 -8.68 9.05
N VAL A 122 2.24 -7.78 10.01
CA VAL A 122 1.06 -7.07 10.53
C VAL A 122 1.33 -5.59 10.45
N ALA A 123 0.38 -4.82 9.95
CA ALA A 123 0.45 -3.37 9.94
C ALA A 123 -0.75 -2.76 10.67
N VAL A 124 -0.48 -1.70 11.42
CA VAL A 124 -1.50 -0.84 12.03
C VAL A 124 -1.18 0.59 11.64
N GLY A 125 -2.15 1.26 11.06
CA GLY A 125 -1.91 2.60 10.56
C GLY A 125 -3.17 3.38 10.25
N GLY A 126 -2.96 4.52 9.62
CA GLY A 126 -4.03 5.39 9.18
C GLY A 126 -3.51 6.68 8.58
N GLY A 127 -4.43 7.49 8.10
CA GLY A 127 -4.06 8.71 7.40
C GLY A 127 -5.25 9.64 7.19
N ILE A 128 -5.04 10.59 6.29
CA ILE A 128 -6.01 11.62 5.97
C ILE A 128 -6.07 11.79 4.44
N ASP A 129 -7.26 11.60 3.88
CA ASP A 129 -7.57 11.90 2.49
C ASP A 129 -8.31 13.23 2.40
N ALA A 130 -7.94 14.12 1.47
CA ALA A 130 -8.63 15.37 1.18
C ALA A 130 -9.21 15.35 -0.23
N LYS A 131 -10.49 15.69 -0.38
CA LYS A 131 -11.15 15.79 -1.69
C LYS A 131 -10.58 16.96 -2.49
N ILE A 132 -10.12 16.66 -3.72
CA ILE A 132 -9.65 17.68 -4.67
C ILE A 132 -10.80 18.08 -5.59
N VAL A 133 -11.18 17.20 -6.52
CA VAL A 133 -12.25 17.43 -7.50
C VAL A 133 -12.83 16.11 -7.99
N GLY A 134 -14.15 16.02 -8.08
CA GLY A 134 -14.82 14.80 -8.56
C GLY A 134 -14.41 13.57 -7.77
N PRO A 135 -13.97 12.49 -8.44
CA PRO A 135 -13.53 11.25 -7.80
C PRO A 135 -12.11 11.33 -7.20
N PHE A 136 -11.36 12.40 -7.49
CA PHE A 136 -9.96 12.53 -7.07
C PHE A 136 -9.82 13.10 -5.68
N HIS A 137 -9.05 12.39 -4.85
CA HIS A 137 -8.65 12.79 -3.50
C HIS A 137 -7.13 12.72 -3.39
N TRP A 138 -6.56 13.56 -2.54
CA TRP A 138 -5.16 13.50 -2.17
C TRP A 138 -5.04 12.85 -0.80
N ARG A 139 -4.30 11.77 -0.72
CA ARG A 139 -3.83 11.24 0.56
C ARG A 139 -2.68 12.11 1.01
N ILE A 140 -2.99 13.06 1.90
CA ILE A 140 -2.01 14.03 2.40
C ILE A 140 -0.91 13.29 3.13
N PHE A 141 -1.32 12.33 3.95
CA PHE A 141 -0.44 11.57 4.82
C PHE A 141 -1.09 10.22 5.15
N GLN A 142 -0.29 9.17 5.12
CA GLN A 142 -0.58 7.88 5.75
C GLN A 142 0.65 7.46 6.54
N GLY A 143 0.46 6.96 7.76
CA GLY A 143 1.52 6.39 8.59
C GLY A 143 1.16 5.01 9.04
N ASP A 144 2.05 4.04 8.86
CA ASP A 144 1.87 2.64 9.22
C ASP A 144 3.03 2.18 10.09
N TRP A 145 2.70 1.53 11.19
CA TRP A 145 3.64 0.72 11.94
C TRP A 145 3.50 -0.73 11.48
N ILE A 146 4.59 -1.30 10.98
CA ILE A 146 4.63 -2.65 10.41
C ILE A 146 5.53 -3.52 11.26
N HIS A 147 4.96 -4.60 11.80
CA HIS A 147 5.68 -5.63 12.52
C HIS A 147 5.85 -6.85 11.61
N SER A 148 7.07 -7.32 11.46
CA SER A 148 7.39 -8.52 10.67
C SER A 148 8.52 -9.31 11.28
N SER A 149 8.63 -10.60 10.92
CA SER A 149 9.70 -11.50 11.38
C SER A 149 10.49 -11.96 10.17
N VAL A 150 11.48 -11.17 9.75
CA VAL A 150 12.32 -11.45 8.58
C VAL A 150 13.68 -11.94 9.02
N PHE A 151 14.25 -12.95 8.33
CA PHE A 151 15.53 -13.59 8.65
C PHE A 151 15.65 -14.09 10.11
N GLY A 152 14.52 -14.57 10.68
CA GLY A 152 14.47 -15.07 12.06
C GLY A 152 14.55 -13.99 13.14
N GLY A 153 14.54 -12.72 12.78
CA GLY A 153 14.53 -11.57 13.67
C GLY A 153 13.20 -10.81 13.61
N SER A 154 12.70 -10.37 14.77
CA SER A 154 11.53 -9.47 14.85
C SER A 154 11.96 -8.06 14.48
N GLN A 155 11.24 -7.42 13.56
CA GLN A 155 11.51 -6.07 13.09
C GLN A 155 10.26 -5.19 13.21
N ASN A 156 10.48 -3.93 13.58
CA ASN A 156 9.45 -2.90 13.60
C ASN A 156 9.82 -1.83 12.58
N ASN A 157 8.96 -1.63 11.61
CA ASN A 157 9.21 -0.70 10.53
C ASN A 157 8.14 0.40 10.56
N ALA A 158 8.52 1.63 10.25
CA ALA A 158 7.61 2.74 10.09
C ALA A 158 7.54 3.13 8.60
N ARG A 159 6.34 3.10 8.02
CA ARG A 159 6.10 3.54 6.65
C ARG A 159 5.30 4.84 6.66
N ILE A 160 5.71 5.80 5.85
CA ILE A 160 4.98 7.03 5.60
C ILE A 160 4.73 7.14 4.10
N SER A 161 3.51 7.45 3.70
CA SER A 161 3.17 7.59 2.29
C SER A 161 2.25 8.77 1.99
N THR A 162 2.28 9.22 0.74
CA THR A 162 1.42 10.26 0.17
C THR A 162 1.14 9.95 -1.30
N GLY A 163 -0.03 10.33 -1.79
CA GLY A 163 -0.39 10.04 -3.18
C GLY A 163 -1.84 10.38 -3.52
N ILE A 164 -2.32 9.80 -4.60
CA ILE A 164 -3.67 10.07 -5.12
C ILE A 164 -4.59 8.90 -4.82
N VAL A 165 -5.81 9.23 -4.41
CA VAL A 165 -6.92 8.29 -4.22
C VAL A 165 -8.00 8.62 -5.25
N ILE A 166 -8.52 7.59 -5.90
CA ILE A 166 -9.66 7.69 -6.82
C ILE A 166 -10.80 6.91 -6.19
N LYS A 167 -11.94 7.58 -5.99
CA LYS A 167 -13.15 6.99 -5.38
C LYS A 167 -14.25 6.84 -6.43
N PHE A 168 -14.84 5.63 -6.49
CA PHE A 168 -15.88 5.25 -7.47
C PHE A 168 -17.15 4.78 -6.78
#